data_00f604e072c9d30c804e2e224cce5bbf
#
_entry.id   00f604e072c9d30c804e2e224cce5bbf
#
_cell.length_a   1.000
_cell.length_b   1.000
_cell.length_c   1.000
_cell.angle_alpha   90.00
_cell.angle_beta   90.00
_cell.angle_gamma   90.00
#
_symmetry.space_group_name_H-M   'P 1'
#
loop_
_entity.id
_entity.type
_entity.pdbx_description
1 polymer ?
#
loop_
_entity_poly.entity_id
_entity_poly.type
_entity_poly.pdbx_seq_one_letter_code
_entity_poly.pdbx_strand_id
1 'polypeptide(L)'
;MKKSSILLVAGMLAMAACTQKEEKTPVLNKADFQTEFTGKQTDLYTLTNANNCEVWVTNFGARIVAIMVPDKDGKMQDAVIGFKNIQDYTTLASDFGSTVGRYANRINQGQITIDSVLYQLPQNNFGHCLHGGCDITIPLGWQNLVWDVKEVSGNAITLVMNSADGEAGFPGNVVATVTYTLNDNNAIDIVWKATTDKKTVINMTNHSYFNLNGDHSIPITNHILTLNADNFTPCDSTYMTTGEIAPVAGTPMDFTKGRRIGEAIEGLEGAAFEDEQLRNGNGYDHNWVLNTKCDDTKCAAKLYSPITGIFVEVYTNEPGIQFYSGNFLDGSGNDKQGNPMVIRTGCCLETQKFPDSPNKADLPGWYSAILEPGQEYYSHCIYQFGVE
;
A
#
# COMPACT_ATOMS: atom_id res chain seq x y z
N MET A 1 -7.95 -57.52 -71.73
CA MET A 1 -8.63 -56.85 -70.55
C MET A 1 -7.54 -56.50 -69.57
N LYS A 2 -7.06 -55.23 -69.57
CA LYS A 2 -6.06 -54.72 -68.65
C LYS A 2 -6.74 -54.03 -67.49
N LYS A 3 -6.53 -54.51 -66.27
CA LYS A 3 -6.96 -53.85 -65.01
C LYS A 3 -5.90 -52.83 -64.64
N SER A 4 -6.27 -51.55 -64.57
CA SER A 4 -5.42 -50.49 -64.03
C SER A 4 -5.71 -50.34 -62.57
N SER A 5 -4.71 -50.49 -61.72
CA SER A 5 -4.80 -50.20 -60.28
C SER A 5 -4.39 -48.74 -60.05
N ILE A 6 -5.29 -47.96 -59.47
CA ILE A 6 -5.03 -46.59 -59.05
C ILE A 6 -4.47 -46.64 -57.60
N LEU A 7 -3.26 -46.19 -57.41
CA LEU A 7 -2.65 -45.99 -56.09
C LEU A 7 -3.03 -44.61 -55.54
N LEU A 8 -3.78 -44.61 -54.46
CA LEU A 8 -4.10 -43.38 -53.75
C LEU A 8 -2.97 -43.07 -52.75
N VAL A 9 -2.21 -42.00 -52.98
CA VAL A 9 -1.22 -41.48 -52.03
C VAL A 9 -1.94 -40.46 -51.15
N ALA A 10 -2.16 -40.82 -49.88
CA ALA A 10 -2.62 -39.89 -48.87
C ALA A 10 -1.46 -39.07 -48.32
N GLY A 11 -1.37 -37.83 -48.74
CA GLY A 11 -0.42 -36.87 -48.16
C GLY A 11 -0.94 -36.36 -46.80
N MET A 12 -0.24 -36.73 -45.71
CA MET A 12 -0.44 -36.07 -44.42
C MET A 12 0.23 -34.70 -44.45
N LEU A 13 -0.56 -33.62 -44.49
CA LEU A 13 -0.10 -32.26 -44.14
C LEU A 13 0.02 -32.19 -42.63
N ALA A 14 1.24 -32.18 -42.12
CA ALA A 14 1.51 -31.76 -40.75
C ALA A 14 1.37 -30.23 -40.65
N MET A 15 0.25 -29.75 -40.10
CA MET A 15 0.15 -28.36 -39.71
C MET A 15 1.03 -28.14 -38.46
N ALA A 16 2.18 -27.51 -38.65
CA ALA A 16 2.96 -26.94 -37.58
C ALA A 16 2.19 -25.71 -37.07
N ALA A 17 1.49 -25.86 -35.97
CA ALA A 17 0.92 -24.72 -35.23
C ALA A 17 2.10 -23.93 -34.66
N CYS A 18 2.51 -22.86 -35.34
CA CYS A 18 3.30 -21.80 -34.72
C CYS A 18 2.42 -21.13 -33.69
N THR A 19 2.61 -21.49 -32.42
CA THR A 19 2.14 -20.67 -31.32
C THR A 19 2.96 -19.38 -31.33
N GLN A 20 2.45 -18.34 -31.98
CA GLN A 20 2.93 -16.98 -31.74
C GLN A 20 2.75 -16.74 -30.24
N LYS A 21 3.87 -16.59 -29.51
CA LYS A 21 3.82 -15.94 -28.18
C LYS A 21 3.22 -14.56 -28.44
N GLU A 22 2.00 -14.32 -27.95
CA GLU A 22 1.49 -12.96 -27.86
C GLU A 22 2.54 -12.16 -27.07
N GLU A 23 3.14 -11.16 -27.71
CA GLU A 23 3.96 -10.18 -27.00
C GLU A 23 3.05 -9.50 -26.00
N LYS A 24 3.28 -9.77 -24.70
CA LYS A 24 2.58 -9.06 -23.61
C LYS A 24 2.79 -7.57 -23.81
N THR A 25 1.72 -6.82 -24.09
CA THR A 25 1.77 -5.37 -24.02
C THR A 25 2.16 -5.00 -22.60
N PRO A 26 3.26 -4.26 -22.36
CA PRO A 26 3.63 -3.85 -21.01
C PRO A 26 2.48 -3.05 -20.38
N VAL A 27 2.17 -3.33 -19.13
CA VAL A 27 1.14 -2.59 -18.37
C VAL A 27 1.49 -1.10 -18.32
N LEU A 28 2.79 -0.78 -18.22
CA LEU A 28 3.34 0.56 -18.13
C LEU A 28 4.54 0.70 -19.09
N ASN A 29 4.74 1.94 -19.57
CA ASN A 29 5.91 2.29 -20.35
C ASN A 29 6.95 2.96 -19.44
N LYS A 30 8.15 2.38 -19.34
CA LYS A 30 9.24 2.89 -18.52
C LYS A 30 9.57 4.38 -18.81
N ALA A 31 9.53 4.78 -20.08
CA ALA A 31 9.86 6.14 -20.50
C ALA A 31 8.90 7.19 -19.89
N ASP A 32 7.66 6.81 -19.59
CA ASP A 32 6.67 7.72 -18.99
C ASP A 32 6.96 7.99 -17.48
N PHE A 33 7.96 7.31 -16.91
CA PHE A 33 8.40 7.49 -15.52
C PHE A 33 9.81 8.12 -15.43
N GLN A 34 10.40 8.50 -16.55
CA GLN A 34 11.75 9.06 -16.60
C GLN A 34 11.70 10.59 -16.74
N THR A 35 12.01 11.30 -15.66
CA THR A 35 12.14 12.76 -15.64
C THR A 35 13.11 13.20 -14.55
N GLU A 36 13.57 14.44 -14.60
CA GLU A 36 14.26 15.04 -13.46
C GLU A 36 13.24 15.69 -12.53
N PHE A 37 13.30 15.37 -11.24
CA PHE A 37 12.50 15.98 -10.20
C PHE A 37 13.39 16.37 -9.01
N THR A 38 13.40 17.66 -8.64
CA THR A 38 14.24 18.21 -7.56
C THR A 38 15.72 17.85 -7.65
N GLY A 39 16.28 17.84 -8.88
CA GLY A 39 17.70 17.52 -9.14
C GLY A 39 18.05 16.02 -9.14
N LYS A 40 17.06 15.14 -9.05
CA LYS A 40 17.24 13.68 -9.13
C LYS A 40 16.44 13.08 -10.27
N GLN A 41 16.96 12.02 -10.89
CA GLN A 41 16.26 11.28 -11.95
C GLN A 41 15.26 10.30 -11.37
N THR A 42 14.03 10.33 -11.86
CA THR A 42 13.02 9.29 -11.61
C THR A 42 13.15 8.18 -12.64
N ASP A 43 12.77 6.96 -12.26
CA ASP A 43 12.76 5.79 -13.13
C ASP A 43 11.70 4.77 -12.68
N LEU A 44 11.47 3.75 -13.52
CA LEU A 44 10.56 2.65 -13.25
C LEU A 44 11.31 1.32 -13.35
N TYR A 45 11.10 0.45 -12.38
CA TYR A 45 11.75 -0.85 -12.25
C TYR A 45 10.69 -1.94 -12.21
N THR A 46 10.95 -3.05 -12.88
CA THR A 46 10.06 -4.23 -12.89
C THR A 46 10.73 -5.38 -12.16
N LEU A 47 10.08 -5.91 -11.15
CA LEU A 47 10.47 -7.14 -10.47
C LEU A 47 9.60 -8.27 -11.03
N THR A 48 10.20 -9.42 -11.31
CA THR A 48 9.49 -10.56 -11.89
C THR A 48 9.89 -11.84 -11.17
N ASN A 49 8.92 -12.73 -10.92
CA ASN A 49 9.17 -14.04 -10.35
C ASN A 49 9.02 -15.18 -11.38
N ALA A 50 9.28 -16.42 -10.95
CA ALA A 50 9.17 -17.60 -11.80
C ALA A 50 7.75 -17.89 -12.31
N ASN A 51 6.72 -17.33 -11.66
CA ASN A 51 5.30 -17.47 -12.03
C ASN A 51 4.81 -16.37 -12.98
N ASN A 52 5.72 -15.52 -13.49
CA ASN A 52 5.42 -14.34 -14.31
C ASN A 52 4.53 -13.29 -13.60
N CYS A 53 4.47 -13.29 -12.28
CA CYS A 53 3.97 -12.13 -11.56
C CYS A 53 4.97 -10.98 -11.69
N GLU A 54 4.47 -9.75 -11.69
CA GLU A 54 5.30 -8.56 -11.84
C GLU A 54 4.93 -7.53 -10.78
N VAL A 55 5.94 -6.85 -10.23
CA VAL A 55 5.77 -5.67 -9.39
C VAL A 55 6.55 -4.52 -10.02
N TRP A 56 5.87 -3.43 -10.28
CA TRP A 56 6.44 -2.24 -10.89
C TRP A 56 6.66 -1.18 -9.82
N VAL A 57 7.90 -0.72 -9.65
CA VAL A 57 8.32 0.20 -8.60
C VAL A 57 8.97 1.43 -9.23
N THR A 58 8.51 2.63 -8.85
CA THR A 58 9.23 3.88 -9.14
C THR A 58 10.02 4.34 -7.93
N ASN A 59 11.17 4.94 -8.16
CA ASN A 59 11.97 5.55 -7.09
C ASN A 59 11.40 6.89 -6.59
N PHE A 60 10.38 7.46 -7.24
CA PHE A 60 9.63 8.59 -6.69
C PHE A 60 8.68 8.09 -5.59
N GLY A 61 8.97 8.47 -4.34
CA GLY A 61 8.23 7.99 -3.17
C GLY A 61 8.44 6.51 -2.86
N ALA A 62 9.43 5.85 -3.50
CA ALA A 62 9.64 4.40 -3.42
C ALA A 62 8.31 3.63 -3.58
N ARG A 63 7.54 3.95 -4.63
CA ARG A 63 6.15 3.52 -4.83
C ARG A 63 6.04 2.22 -5.58
N ILE A 64 5.17 1.33 -5.10
CA ILE A 64 4.61 0.26 -5.91
C ILE A 64 3.56 0.89 -6.84
N VAL A 65 3.78 0.79 -8.16
CA VAL A 65 2.92 1.39 -9.18
C VAL A 65 1.91 0.38 -9.73
N ALA A 66 2.32 -0.88 -9.90
CA ALA A 66 1.46 -1.97 -10.35
C ALA A 66 1.87 -3.29 -9.72
N ILE A 67 0.90 -4.18 -9.52
CA ILE A 67 1.08 -5.55 -9.04
C ILE A 67 0.29 -6.48 -9.97
N MET A 68 1.01 -7.18 -10.86
CA MET A 68 0.40 -8.10 -11.82
C MET A 68 0.39 -9.51 -11.27
N VAL A 69 -0.81 -10.05 -11.02
CA VAL A 69 -1.03 -11.41 -10.50
C VAL A 69 -2.12 -12.13 -11.30
N PRO A 70 -2.09 -13.47 -11.41
CA PRO A 70 -3.13 -14.21 -12.12
C PRO A 70 -4.44 -14.22 -11.33
N ASP A 71 -5.58 -14.13 -12.05
CA ASP A 71 -6.89 -14.42 -11.51
C ASP A 71 -7.21 -15.94 -11.58
N LYS A 72 -8.40 -16.34 -11.14
CA LYS A 72 -8.89 -17.74 -11.15
C LYS A 72 -8.88 -18.40 -12.53
N ASP A 73 -8.89 -17.60 -13.61
CA ASP A 73 -8.85 -18.07 -15.00
C ASP A 73 -7.42 -18.02 -15.59
N GLY A 74 -6.43 -17.64 -14.77
CA GLY A 74 -5.02 -17.51 -15.14
C GLY A 74 -4.70 -16.22 -15.91
N LYS A 75 -5.64 -15.29 -16.04
CA LYS A 75 -5.42 -13.99 -16.67
C LYS A 75 -4.72 -13.05 -15.68
N MET A 76 -3.65 -12.40 -16.14
CA MET A 76 -2.95 -11.42 -15.31
C MET A 76 -3.81 -10.18 -15.11
N GLN A 77 -4.00 -9.79 -13.84
CA GLN A 77 -4.74 -8.61 -13.41
C GLN A 77 -3.83 -7.70 -12.60
N ASP A 78 -4.02 -6.39 -12.72
CA ASP A 78 -3.38 -5.42 -11.82
C ASP A 78 -4.20 -5.31 -10.53
N ALA A 79 -3.56 -5.58 -9.40
CA ALA A 79 -4.21 -5.64 -8.09
C ALA A 79 -4.28 -4.29 -7.37
N VAL A 80 -3.68 -3.21 -7.93
CA VAL A 80 -3.62 -1.88 -7.29
C VAL A 80 -3.99 -0.77 -8.25
N ILE A 81 -4.64 0.29 -7.76
CA ILE A 81 -4.85 1.51 -8.53
C ILE A 81 -3.66 2.48 -8.37
N GLY A 82 -3.51 3.40 -9.31
CA GLY A 82 -2.45 4.41 -9.34
C GLY A 82 -2.30 5.00 -10.73
N PHE A 83 -1.43 5.98 -10.90
CA PHE A 83 -1.23 6.67 -12.17
C PHE A 83 -0.35 5.89 -13.13
N LYS A 84 -0.50 6.16 -14.43
CA LYS A 84 0.26 5.50 -15.50
C LYS A 84 1.55 6.21 -15.89
N ASN A 85 1.85 7.37 -15.30
CA ASN A 85 3.03 8.19 -15.63
C ASN A 85 3.49 8.98 -14.41
N ILE A 86 4.74 9.45 -14.45
CA ILE A 86 5.35 10.21 -13.35
C ILE A 86 4.77 11.62 -13.21
N GLN A 87 4.30 12.23 -14.31
CA GLN A 87 3.76 13.58 -14.29
C GLN A 87 2.56 13.68 -13.34
N ASP A 88 1.66 12.69 -13.39
CA ASP A 88 0.49 12.68 -12.51
C ASP A 88 0.91 12.49 -11.05
N TYR A 89 1.90 11.64 -10.75
CA TYR A 89 2.44 11.47 -9.39
C TYR A 89 3.11 12.73 -8.83
N THR A 90 3.71 13.56 -9.68
CA THR A 90 4.42 14.78 -9.24
C THR A 90 3.55 16.02 -9.20
N THR A 91 2.32 15.96 -9.73
CA THR A 91 1.41 17.14 -9.82
C THR A 91 0.10 16.95 -9.07
N LEU A 92 -0.34 15.69 -8.88
CA LEU A 92 -1.57 15.37 -8.15
C LEU A 92 -1.21 14.82 -6.77
N ALA A 93 -1.75 15.45 -5.72
CA ALA A 93 -1.53 14.96 -4.35
C ALA A 93 -2.07 13.54 -4.21
N SER A 94 -1.20 12.58 -3.92
CA SER A 94 -1.59 11.19 -3.77
C SER A 94 -0.55 10.39 -2.98
N ASP A 95 -1.02 9.35 -2.28
CA ASP A 95 -0.16 8.40 -1.59
C ASP A 95 -0.12 7.03 -2.30
N PHE A 96 -0.71 6.90 -3.51
CA PHE A 96 -0.79 5.62 -4.24
C PHE A 96 0.54 4.87 -4.26
N GLY A 97 0.57 3.71 -3.57
CA GLY A 97 1.69 2.78 -3.54
C GLY A 97 2.95 3.23 -2.81
N SER A 98 2.97 4.43 -2.22
CA SER A 98 4.19 5.03 -1.68
C SER A 98 4.69 4.35 -0.41
N THR A 99 6.01 4.47 -0.18
CA THR A 99 6.60 4.34 1.13
C THR A 99 6.42 5.64 1.89
N VAL A 100 5.60 5.62 2.94
CA VAL A 100 5.31 6.77 3.79
C VAL A 100 6.35 6.87 4.92
N GLY A 101 6.82 8.05 5.19
CA GLY A 101 7.76 8.40 6.27
C GLY A 101 7.90 9.93 6.42
N ARG A 102 8.59 10.40 7.50
CA ARG A 102 9.17 9.59 8.61
C ARG A 102 8.13 8.85 9.43
N TYR A 103 6.91 9.42 9.57
CA TYR A 103 5.86 8.86 10.40
C TYR A 103 4.56 8.70 9.60
N ALA A 104 4.18 7.47 9.38
CA ALA A 104 2.91 7.10 8.75
C ALA A 104 1.74 7.40 9.70
N ASN A 105 0.60 7.78 9.10
CA ASN A 105 -0.59 8.23 9.80
C ASN A 105 -0.38 9.54 10.59
N ARG A 106 -1.26 9.87 11.54
CA ARG A 106 -1.35 11.19 12.17
C ARG A 106 -0.56 11.29 13.46
N ILE A 107 -0.03 12.50 13.71
CA ILE A 107 0.51 12.96 14.99
C ILE A 107 -0.32 14.17 15.44
N ASN A 108 -0.87 14.10 16.66
CA ASN A 108 -1.78 15.09 17.20
C ASN A 108 -1.18 16.50 17.22
N GLN A 109 -1.89 17.47 16.62
CA GLN A 109 -1.49 18.87 16.47
C GLN A 109 -0.08 19.07 15.86
N GLY A 110 0.45 18.02 15.21
CA GLY A 110 1.83 18.04 14.71
C GLY A 110 2.87 18.21 15.82
N GLN A 111 2.61 17.76 17.02
CA GLN A 111 3.49 17.95 18.18
C GLN A 111 4.06 16.63 18.68
N ILE A 112 5.37 16.59 18.88
CA ILE A 112 6.03 15.49 19.57
C ILE A 112 6.97 16.06 20.64
N THR A 113 7.03 15.39 21.80
CA THR A 113 7.96 15.76 22.88
C THR A 113 8.98 14.65 23.04
N ILE A 114 10.26 14.98 22.85
CA ILE A 114 11.37 14.05 23.02
C ILE A 114 12.37 14.68 24.01
N ASP A 115 12.68 13.97 25.09
CA ASP A 115 13.60 14.44 26.15
C ASP A 115 13.27 15.86 26.65
N SER A 116 11.97 16.13 26.86
CA SER A 116 11.41 17.44 27.29
C SER A 116 11.55 18.57 26.28
N VAL A 117 11.96 18.29 25.03
CA VAL A 117 11.97 19.24 23.93
C VAL A 117 10.75 19.02 23.07
N LEU A 118 9.95 20.09 22.88
CA LEU A 118 8.80 20.09 21.97
C LEU A 118 9.26 20.38 20.54
N TYR A 119 8.91 19.50 19.61
CA TYR A 119 9.08 19.67 18.17
C TYR A 119 7.73 19.92 17.52
N GLN A 120 7.64 20.95 16.67
CA GLN A 120 6.47 21.27 15.89
C GLN A 120 6.64 20.77 14.46
N LEU A 121 5.74 19.91 14.03
CA LEU A 121 5.64 19.36 12.68
C LEU A 121 4.56 20.12 11.89
N PRO A 122 4.51 20.00 10.54
CA PRO A 122 3.44 20.57 9.75
C PRO A 122 2.05 20.08 10.19
N GLN A 123 1.05 20.95 10.08
CA GLN A 123 -0.35 20.64 10.34
C GLN A 123 -1.10 20.58 8.99
N ASN A 124 -0.81 19.57 8.19
CA ASN A 124 -1.28 19.41 6.83
C ASN A 124 -2.64 18.73 6.68
N ASN A 125 -3.23 18.22 7.80
CA ASN A 125 -4.49 17.50 7.73
C ASN A 125 -5.31 17.69 9.03
N PHE A 126 -6.43 18.41 8.96
CA PHE A 126 -7.35 18.69 10.08
C PHE A 126 -6.68 19.18 11.38
N GLY A 127 -5.58 19.95 11.24
CA GLY A 127 -4.79 20.45 12.37
C GLY A 127 -3.78 19.44 12.93
N HIS A 128 -3.59 18.30 12.30
CA HIS A 128 -2.62 17.27 12.66
C HIS A 128 -1.52 17.14 11.59
N CYS A 129 -0.40 16.52 11.96
CA CYS A 129 0.60 16.10 10.99
C CYS A 129 0.21 14.73 10.45
N LEU A 130 -0.04 14.62 9.14
CA LEU A 130 -0.34 13.38 8.44
C LEU A 130 0.84 12.99 7.56
N HIS A 131 1.23 11.72 7.59
CA HIS A 131 2.18 11.10 6.68
C HIS A 131 3.51 11.87 6.55
N GLY A 132 4.11 12.22 7.69
CA GLY A 132 5.38 12.96 7.74
C GLY A 132 5.26 14.42 7.35
N GLY A 133 4.05 15.00 7.33
CA GLY A 133 3.79 16.39 6.96
C GLY A 133 3.83 16.62 5.45
N CYS A 134 3.38 15.62 4.66
CA CYS A 134 3.47 15.65 3.21
C CYS A 134 2.79 16.86 2.57
N ASP A 135 3.47 17.44 1.59
CA ASP A 135 2.95 18.49 0.72
C ASP A 135 3.60 18.34 -0.66
N ILE A 136 2.79 18.19 -1.71
CA ILE A 136 3.30 18.05 -3.07
C ILE A 136 3.80 19.37 -3.66
N THR A 137 3.31 20.51 -3.16
CA THR A 137 3.69 21.84 -3.68
C THR A 137 5.06 22.31 -3.19
N ILE A 138 5.47 21.81 -2.02
CA ILE A 138 6.81 21.97 -1.47
C ILE A 138 7.29 20.55 -1.13
N PRO A 139 8.02 19.82 -2.03
CA PRO A 139 8.27 18.39 -1.91
C PRO A 139 8.64 18.00 -0.48
N LEU A 140 7.63 17.57 0.31
CA LEU A 140 7.74 17.26 1.71
C LEU A 140 7.03 15.94 1.99
N GLY A 141 7.54 15.17 2.94
CA GLY A 141 7.14 13.78 3.12
C GLY A 141 7.85 12.85 2.14
N TRP A 142 8.27 11.69 2.61
CA TRP A 142 9.10 10.76 1.83
C TRP A 142 8.42 10.23 0.56
N GLN A 143 7.09 10.22 0.53
CA GLN A 143 6.27 9.86 -0.62
C GLN A 143 6.35 10.86 -1.77
N ASN A 144 6.80 12.10 -1.53
CA ASN A 144 6.95 13.16 -2.53
C ASN A 144 8.42 13.43 -2.90
N LEU A 145 9.33 12.56 -2.49
CA LEU A 145 10.76 12.68 -2.74
C LEU A 145 11.28 11.55 -3.63
N VAL A 146 12.35 11.83 -4.38
CA VAL A 146 13.05 10.81 -5.17
C VAL A 146 14.04 10.08 -4.27
N TRP A 147 13.87 8.78 -4.11
CA TRP A 147 14.78 7.90 -3.38
C TRP A 147 15.96 7.50 -4.26
N ASP A 148 17.12 7.33 -3.66
CA ASP A 148 18.30 6.81 -4.34
C ASP A 148 18.19 5.29 -4.49
N VAL A 149 18.46 4.76 -5.68
CA VAL A 149 18.47 3.31 -5.93
C VAL A 149 19.82 2.77 -5.49
N LYS A 150 19.80 1.87 -4.49
CA LYS A 150 21.02 1.24 -3.95
C LYS A 150 21.36 -0.04 -4.69
N GLU A 151 20.35 -0.87 -4.97
CA GLU A 151 20.52 -2.17 -5.59
C GLU A 151 19.26 -2.57 -6.34
N VAL A 152 19.44 -3.23 -7.49
CA VAL A 152 18.35 -3.81 -8.30
C VAL A 152 18.76 -5.19 -8.79
N SER A 153 17.86 -6.15 -8.67
CA SER A 153 17.95 -7.47 -9.28
C SER A 153 16.70 -7.79 -10.08
N GLY A 154 16.60 -9.00 -10.66
CA GLY A 154 15.41 -9.40 -11.42
C GLY A 154 14.12 -9.45 -10.60
N ASN A 155 14.23 -9.68 -9.29
CA ASN A 155 13.09 -9.83 -8.39
C ASN A 155 13.14 -8.95 -7.12
N ALA A 156 14.15 -8.08 -6.97
CA ALA A 156 14.25 -7.21 -5.80
C ALA A 156 14.83 -5.82 -6.14
N ILE A 157 14.43 -4.83 -5.37
CA ILE A 157 14.99 -3.47 -5.40
C ILE A 157 15.15 -2.93 -3.99
N THR A 158 16.30 -2.30 -3.71
CA THR A 158 16.55 -1.55 -2.47
C THR A 158 16.71 -0.08 -2.79
N LEU A 159 15.92 0.74 -2.12
CA LEU A 159 15.89 2.19 -2.22
C LEU A 159 16.32 2.82 -0.89
N VAL A 160 16.99 3.97 -0.96
CA VAL A 160 17.56 4.70 0.21
C VAL A 160 17.04 6.13 0.22
N MET A 161 16.65 6.58 1.42
CA MET A 161 16.31 7.97 1.73
C MET A 161 17.27 8.51 2.79
N ASN A 162 17.84 9.68 2.51
CA ASN A 162 18.59 10.45 3.49
C ASN A 162 17.73 11.66 3.89
N SER A 163 17.30 11.72 5.13
CA SER A 163 16.42 12.76 5.66
C SER A 163 17.20 13.56 6.71
N ALA A 164 17.35 14.86 6.50
CA ALA A 164 18.18 15.72 7.33
C ALA A 164 17.52 16.05 8.69
N ASP A 165 18.35 16.39 9.70
CA ASP A 165 17.88 16.94 10.98
C ASP A 165 17.04 18.20 10.72
N GLY A 166 15.82 18.23 11.27
CA GLY A 166 14.85 19.32 11.08
C GLY A 166 13.98 19.22 9.82
N GLU A 167 14.17 18.21 8.95
CA GLU A 167 13.28 18.02 7.81
C GLU A 167 11.84 17.78 8.30
N ALA A 168 10.88 18.56 7.77
CA ALA A 168 9.49 18.60 8.25
C ALA A 168 9.35 18.79 9.78
N GLY A 169 10.36 19.38 10.45
CA GLY A 169 10.38 19.59 11.89
C GLY A 169 10.84 18.38 12.72
N PHE A 170 11.10 17.23 12.11
CA PHE A 170 11.57 16.03 12.82
C PHE A 170 13.05 16.15 13.22
N PRO A 171 13.43 15.77 14.46
CA PRO A 171 14.82 15.78 14.88
C PRO A 171 15.64 14.62 14.32
N GLY A 172 16.94 14.83 14.16
CA GLY A 172 17.95 13.84 13.77
C GLY A 172 18.09 13.62 12.27
N ASN A 173 19.32 13.35 11.84
CA ASN A 173 19.57 12.84 10.50
C ASN A 173 19.16 11.35 10.48
N VAL A 174 18.38 10.96 9.49
CA VAL A 174 17.91 9.58 9.32
C VAL A 174 18.36 9.04 7.98
N VAL A 175 18.92 7.84 7.99
CA VAL A 175 19.14 7.03 6.79
C VAL A 175 18.12 5.90 6.82
N ALA A 176 17.16 5.93 5.90
CA ALA A 176 16.13 4.92 5.76
C ALA A 176 16.30 4.12 4.48
N THR A 177 15.95 2.85 4.51
CA THR A 177 15.88 1.98 3.33
C THR A 177 14.54 1.28 3.26
N VAL A 178 14.08 1.02 2.04
CA VAL A 178 13.03 0.05 1.75
C VAL A 178 13.55 -0.95 0.73
N THR A 179 13.32 -2.23 0.99
CA THR A 179 13.61 -3.32 0.05
C THR A 179 12.31 -4.02 -0.30
N TYR A 180 12.02 -4.09 -1.59
CA TYR A 180 10.92 -4.88 -2.14
C TYR A 180 11.51 -6.14 -2.77
N THR A 181 10.99 -7.31 -2.41
CA THR A 181 11.37 -8.59 -3.03
C THR A 181 10.11 -9.33 -3.46
N LEU A 182 9.99 -9.64 -4.74
CA LEU A 182 8.94 -10.51 -5.25
C LEU A 182 9.45 -11.95 -5.26
N ASN A 183 8.89 -12.81 -4.43
CA ASN A 183 9.31 -14.21 -4.33
C ASN A 183 8.46 -15.14 -5.23
N ASP A 184 8.90 -16.40 -5.37
CA ASP A 184 8.23 -17.38 -6.22
C ASP A 184 6.91 -17.93 -5.64
N ASN A 185 6.53 -17.52 -4.43
CA ASN A 185 5.21 -17.80 -3.88
C ASN A 185 4.19 -16.70 -4.20
N ASN A 186 4.53 -15.75 -5.10
CA ASN A 186 3.75 -14.56 -5.44
C ASN A 186 3.57 -13.61 -4.23
N ALA A 187 4.53 -13.57 -3.33
CA ALA A 187 4.54 -12.64 -2.22
C ALA A 187 5.51 -11.49 -2.49
N ILE A 188 5.07 -10.29 -2.13
CA ILE A 188 5.89 -9.09 -2.08
C ILE A 188 6.34 -8.94 -0.64
N ASP A 189 7.61 -9.21 -0.39
CA ASP A 189 8.28 -9.01 0.89
C ASP A 189 8.80 -7.57 0.95
N ILE A 190 8.40 -6.82 1.96
CA ILE A 190 8.73 -5.40 2.13
C ILE A 190 9.45 -5.24 3.46
N VAL A 191 10.72 -4.84 3.40
CA VAL A 191 11.53 -4.60 4.60
C VAL A 191 11.92 -3.13 4.67
N TRP A 192 11.56 -2.47 5.76
CA TRP A 192 12.01 -1.12 6.07
C TRP A 192 13.04 -1.16 7.19
N LYS A 193 14.10 -0.38 7.02
CA LYS A 193 15.14 -0.15 8.04
C LYS A 193 15.47 1.32 8.11
N ALA A 194 15.81 1.79 9.32
CA ALA A 194 16.32 3.14 9.48
C ALA A 194 17.29 3.22 10.65
N THR A 195 18.24 4.15 10.54
CA THR A 195 19.16 4.54 11.62
C THR A 195 19.15 6.06 11.78
N THR A 196 19.50 6.54 12.96
CA THR A 196 19.53 7.97 13.29
C THR A 196 20.77 8.33 14.09
N ASP A 197 21.18 9.60 14.01
CA ASP A 197 22.25 10.18 14.86
C ASP A 197 21.70 10.90 16.09
N LYS A 198 20.37 11.12 16.16
CA LYS A 198 19.67 11.77 17.27
C LYS A 198 18.33 11.10 17.49
N LYS A 199 17.86 11.05 18.76
CA LYS A 199 16.55 10.48 19.08
C LYS A 199 15.44 11.13 18.26
N THR A 200 14.63 10.31 17.58
CA THR A 200 13.56 10.72 16.69
C THR A 200 12.39 9.72 16.72
N VAL A 201 11.36 9.95 15.93
CA VAL A 201 10.24 9.01 15.74
C VAL A 201 10.27 8.46 14.31
N ILE A 202 10.04 7.15 14.18
CA ILE A 202 9.95 6.46 12.90
C ILE A 202 8.76 5.51 12.91
N ASN A 203 7.95 5.57 11.87
CA ASN A 203 6.86 4.64 11.58
C ASN A 203 6.65 4.62 10.07
N MET A 204 7.12 3.59 9.38
CA MET A 204 7.04 3.49 7.92
C MET A 204 5.94 2.51 7.51
N THR A 205 5.29 2.77 6.39
CA THR A 205 4.29 1.86 5.80
C THR A 205 4.29 1.96 4.28
N ASN A 206 3.65 1.00 3.61
CA ASN A 206 3.30 1.08 2.19
C ASN A 206 1.82 1.43 2.03
N HIS A 207 1.54 2.43 1.20
CA HIS A 207 0.20 2.98 0.99
C HIS A 207 -0.40 2.52 -0.36
N SER A 208 -0.31 1.22 -0.66
CA SER A 208 -0.94 0.66 -1.85
C SER A 208 -2.46 0.67 -1.73
N TYR A 209 -3.12 1.12 -2.80
CA TYR A 209 -4.58 1.09 -2.91
C TYR A 209 -4.99 -0.16 -3.69
N PHE A 210 -5.43 -1.18 -3.00
CA PHE A 210 -5.86 -2.43 -3.59
C PHE A 210 -7.23 -2.31 -4.25
N ASN A 211 -7.36 -2.87 -5.45
CA ASN A 211 -8.60 -3.24 -6.09
C ASN A 211 -8.38 -4.56 -6.85
N LEU A 212 -8.88 -5.64 -6.30
CA LEU A 212 -8.65 -6.99 -6.80
C LEU A 212 -9.69 -7.43 -7.85
N ASN A 213 -10.55 -6.52 -8.34
CA ASN A 213 -11.61 -6.84 -9.30
C ASN A 213 -11.08 -7.01 -10.75
N GLY A 214 -9.84 -6.59 -11.02
CA GLY A 214 -9.27 -6.57 -12.37
C GLY A 214 -9.78 -5.40 -13.23
N ASP A 215 -11.03 -5.02 -13.12
CA ASP A 215 -11.60 -3.77 -13.62
C ASP A 215 -11.69 -2.77 -12.47
N HIS A 216 -10.84 -1.75 -12.48
CA HIS A 216 -10.73 -0.76 -11.42
C HIS A 216 -11.90 0.25 -11.38
N SER A 217 -12.79 0.25 -12.39
CA SER A 217 -14.03 1.03 -12.33
C SER A 217 -15.06 0.44 -11.36
N ILE A 218 -14.89 -0.84 -10.98
CA ILE A 218 -15.76 -1.52 -10.02
C ILE A 218 -15.30 -1.19 -8.60
N PRO A 219 -16.17 -0.59 -7.75
CA PRO A 219 -15.81 -0.28 -6.37
C PRO A 219 -15.42 -1.51 -5.54
N ILE A 220 -14.54 -1.30 -4.55
CA ILE A 220 -14.06 -2.37 -3.64
C ILE A 220 -15.13 -2.80 -2.62
N THR A 221 -16.31 -2.24 -2.67
CA THR A 221 -17.42 -2.57 -1.77
C THR A 221 -17.88 -4.02 -1.86
N ASN A 222 -17.58 -4.71 -2.97
CA ASN A 222 -17.82 -6.15 -3.15
C ASN A 222 -16.75 -7.05 -2.49
N HIS A 223 -15.57 -6.52 -2.15
CA HIS A 223 -14.49 -7.30 -1.54
C HIS A 223 -14.88 -7.79 -0.16
N ILE A 224 -14.35 -8.95 0.20
CA ILE A 224 -14.47 -9.52 1.55
C ILE A 224 -13.15 -9.28 2.27
N LEU A 225 -13.23 -8.58 3.39
CA LEU A 225 -12.09 -8.29 4.27
C LEU A 225 -12.20 -9.15 5.54
N THR A 226 -11.10 -9.78 5.92
CA THR A 226 -10.91 -10.42 7.22
C THR A 226 -9.76 -9.76 7.94
N LEU A 227 -9.93 -9.38 9.21
CA LEU A 227 -8.88 -8.82 10.05
C LEU A 227 -8.72 -9.69 11.31
N ASN A 228 -7.50 -10.11 11.59
CA ASN A 228 -7.14 -10.83 12.80
C ASN A 228 -6.94 -9.84 13.95
N ALA A 229 -8.03 -9.21 14.38
CA ALA A 229 -8.03 -8.13 15.36
C ALA A 229 -9.37 -8.10 16.11
N ASP A 230 -9.33 -8.26 17.42
CA ASP A 230 -10.52 -8.17 18.30
C ASP A 230 -10.80 -6.75 18.75
N ASN A 231 -9.87 -5.82 18.49
CA ASN A 231 -9.94 -4.43 18.94
C ASN A 231 -9.47 -3.48 17.83
N PHE A 232 -9.85 -2.21 17.95
CA PHE A 232 -9.41 -1.11 17.10
C PHE A 232 -9.15 0.14 17.96
N THR A 233 -8.53 1.16 17.39
CA THR A 233 -8.36 2.47 18.05
C THR A 233 -9.38 3.46 17.50
N PRO A 234 -10.42 3.86 18.30
CA PRO A 234 -11.40 4.84 17.87
C PRO A 234 -10.77 6.18 17.55
N CYS A 235 -11.35 6.90 16.59
CA CYS A 235 -10.95 8.26 16.26
C CYS A 235 -12.10 9.26 16.42
N ASP A 236 -11.73 10.53 16.58
CA ASP A 236 -12.66 11.66 16.55
C ASP A 236 -12.93 12.15 15.11
N SER A 237 -13.73 13.19 14.97
CA SER A 237 -14.09 13.78 13.67
C SER A 237 -12.92 14.46 12.93
N THR A 238 -11.76 14.56 13.54
CA THR A 238 -10.50 14.99 12.93
C THR A 238 -9.58 13.83 12.56
N TYR A 239 -10.09 12.59 12.63
CA TYR A 239 -9.38 11.34 12.41
C TYR A 239 -8.29 11.06 13.45
N MET A 240 -8.26 11.80 14.56
CA MET A 240 -7.28 11.59 15.62
C MET A 240 -7.75 10.51 16.58
N THR A 241 -6.86 9.55 16.86
CA THR A 241 -7.15 8.48 17.83
C THR A 241 -7.37 9.03 19.23
N THR A 242 -8.41 8.53 19.91
CA THR A 242 -8.79 8.99 21.27
C THR A 242 -7.83 8.50 22.35
N GLY A 243 -7.02 7.49 22.09
CA GLY A 243 -6.17 6.79 23.07
C GLY A 243 -6.82 5.53 23.63
N GLU A 244 -8.08 5.30 23.32
CA GLU A 244 -8.80 4.08 23.67
C GLU A 244 -8.42 2.91 22.74
N ILE A 245 -8.48 1.69 23.27
CA ILE A 245 -8.50 0.43 22.51
C ILE A 245 -9.87 -0.20 22.75
N ALA A 246 -10.76 -0.12 21.76
CA ALA A 246 -12.15 -0.56 21.87
C ALA A 246 -12.39 -1.90 21.17
N PRO A 247 -13.32 -2.74 21.66
CA PRO A 247 -13.65 -4.02 21.02
C PRO A 247 -14.38 -3.79 19.68
N VAL A 248 -14.13 -4.64 18.70
CA VAL A 248 -14.84 -4.63 17.40
C VAL A 248 -16.18 -5.35 17.50
N ALA A 249 -16.33 -6.30 18.42
CA ALA A 249 -17.51 -7.17 18.51
C ALA A 249 -18.82 -6.40 18.65
N GLY A 250 -19.78 -6.71 17.78
CA GLY A 250 -21.09 -6.04 17.76
C GLY A 250 -21.12 -4.66 17.11
N THR A 251 -20.01 -4.25 16.47
CA THR A 251 -19.90 -2.97 15.78
C THR A 251 -19.68 -3.17 14.27
N PRO A 252 -19.81 -2.14 13.43
CA PRO A 252 -19.40 -2.21 12.03
C PRO A 252 -17.92 -2.51 11.81
N MET A 253 -17.07 -2.36 12.84
CA MET A 253 -15.62 -2.63 12.79
C MET A 253 -15.27 -4.11 12.88
N ASP A 254 -16.24 -5.02 13.08
CA ASP A 254 -16.00 -6.45 13.21
C ASP A 254 -15.78 -7.14 11.84
N PHE A 255 -14.51 -7.37 11.51
CA PHE A 255 -14.06 -8.14 10.35
C PHE A 255 -13.44 -9.50 10.73
N THR A 256 -13.62 -9.97 11.96
CA THR A 256 -12.95 -11.17 12.48
C THR A 256 -13.33 -12.46 11.74
N LYS A 257 -14.52 -12.51 11.11
CA LYS A 257 -15.04 -13.69 10.39
C LYS A 257 -15.12 -13.53 8.88
N GLY A 258 -14.54 -12.46 8.36
CA GLY A 258 -14.71 -12.08 6.96
C GLY A 258 -16.08 -11.43 6.70
N ARG A 259 -16.04 -10.23 6.14
CA ARG A 259 -17.22 -9.41 5.89
C ARG A 259 -17.05 -8.65 4.59
N ARG A 260 -18.14 -8.49 3.81
CA ARG A 260 -18.15 -7.61 2.64
C ARG A 260 -17.98 -6.17 3.08
N ILE A 261 -16.98 -5.47 2.51
CA ILE A 261 -16.66 -4.07 2.86
C ILE A 261 -17.90 -3.17 2.73
N GLY A 262 -18.66 -3.33 1.64
CA GLY A 262 -19.85 -2.54 1.37
C GLY A 262 -21.02 -2.73 2.32
N GLU A 263 -21.02 -3.77 3.16
CA GLU A 263 -22.17 -4.08 4.02
C GLU A 263 -22.59 -2.93 4.93
N ALA A 264 -21.63 -2.12 5.40
CA ALA A 264 -21.93 -0.98 6.26
C ALA A 264 -21.68 0.39 5.61
N ILE A 265 -21.08 0.44 4.41
CA ILE A 265 -20.67 1.72 3.81
C ILE A 265 -21.17 1.96 2.38
N GLU A 266 -21.75 0.96 1.71
CA GLU A 266 -22.17 1.09 0.31
C GLU A 266 -23.33 2.09 0.17
N GLY A 267 -23.14 3.12 -0.67
CA GLY A 267 -24.13 4.16 -0.90
C GLY A 267 -24.29 5.17 0.26
N LEU A 268 -23.43 5.11 1.26
CA LEU A 268 -23.46 6.00 2.43
C LEU A 268 -22.24 6.90 2.48
N GLU A 269 -22.43 8.15 2.89
CA GLU A 269 -21.38 9.14 3.11
C GLU A 269 -21.75 10.09 4.26
N GLY A 270 -20.75 10.56 5.00
CA GLY A 270 -20.88 11.60 6.02
C GLY A 270 -21.98 11.33 7.05
N ALA A 271 -22.91 12.24 7.15
CA ALA A 271 -24.01 12.18 8.14
C ALA A 271 -25.03 11.05 7.87
N ALA A 272 -24.97 10.36 6.73
CA ALA A 272 -25.83 9.22 6.44
C ALA A 272 -25.46 7.96 7.24
N PHE A 273 -24.23 7.89 7.80
CA PHE A 273 -23.84 6.80 8.67
C PHE A 273 -24.53 6.90 10.04
N GLU A 274 -25.13 5.82 10.52
CA GLU A 274 -25.68 5.74 11.88
C GLU A 274 -24.58 5.55 12.92
N ASP A 275 -23.53 4.80 12.60
CA ASP A 275 -22.39 4.56 13.48
C ASP A 275 -21.47 5.78 13.53
N GLU A 276 -21.04 6.17 14.75
CA GLU A 276 -20.19 7.33 14.98
C GLU A 276 -18.81 7.19 14.34
N GLN A 277 -18.19 6.00 14.41
CA GLN A 277 -16.87 5.79 13.87
C GLN A 277 -16.89 5.81 12.34
N LEU A 278 -17.93 5.26 11.71
CA LEU A 278 -18.13 5.39 10.27
C LEU A 278 -18.36 6.84 9.85
N ARG A 279 -19.10 7.65 10.66
CA ARG A 279 -19.21 9.09 10.39
C ARG A 279 -17.87 9.80 10.48
N ASN A 280 -17.11 9.53 11.55
CA ASN A 280 -15.80 10.15 11.77
C ASN A 280 -14.82 9.81 10.64
N GLY A 281 -14.82 8.57 10.15
CA GLY A 281 -13.96 8.11 9.04
C GLY A 281 -14.50 8.40 7.64
N ASN A 282 -15.74 8.88 7.50
CA ASN A 282 -16.49 8.89 6.24
C ASN A 282 -16.53 7.51 5.56
N GLY A 283 -16.62 6.46 6.38
CA GLY A 283 -16.44 5.05 6.06
C GLY A 283 -15.35 4.45 6.95
N TYR A 284 -14.58 3.51 6.44
CA TYR A 284 -13.45 2.97 7.18
C TYR A 284 -12.19 3.82 6.94
N ASP A 285 -11.61 4.33 8.00
CA ASP A 285 -10.29 4.97 8.07
C ASP A 285 -9.77 4.85 9.50
N HIS A 286 -9.53 3.61 9.93
CA HIS A 286 -9.23 3.28 11.32
C HIS A 286 -8.06 2.31 11.40
N ASN A 287 -7.43 2.26 12.57
CA ASN A 287 -6.39 1.31 12.89
C ASN A 287 -6.94 0.16 13.74
N TRP A 288 -6.74 -1.08 13.29
CA TRP A 288 -7.03 -2.30 14.04
C TRP A 288 -5.82 -2.78 14.82
N VAL A 289 -6.05 -3.24 16.05
CA VAL A 289 -5.04 -3.80 16.96
C VAL A 289 -4.89 -5.28 16.66
N LEU A 290 -3.77 -5.66 16.08
CA LEU A 290 -3.56 -7.02 15.58
C LEU A 290 -3.36 -8.04 16.70
N ASN A 291 -4.08 -9.15 16.62
CA ASN A 291 -3.93 -10.30 17.52
C ASN A 291 -2.63 -11.08 17.26
N THR A 292 -1.93 -10.81 16.17
CA THR A 292 -0.65 -11.42 15.81
C THR A 292 0.46 -11.09 16.81
N LYS A 293 0.34 -9.97 17.52
CA LYS A 293 1.31 -9.49 18.52
C LYS A 293 2.72 -9.38 17.93
N CYS A 294 2.82 -8.72 16.79
CA CYS A 294 4.07 -8.50 16.04
C CYS A 294 4.76 -9.78 15.53
N ASP A 295 4.01 -10.88 15.39
CA ASP A 295 4.49 -12.15 14.82
C ASP A 295 4.12 -12.18 13.32
N ASP A 296 5.10 -11.90 12.47
CA ASP A 296 4.97 -11.84 11.00
C ASP A 296 4.84 -13.22 10.32
N THR A 297 4.78 -14.29 11.10
CA THR A 297 4.42 -15.63 10.59
C THR A 297 2.91 -15.89 10.64
N LYS A 298 2.13 -14.98 11.24
CA LYS A 298 0.67 -15.07 11.37
C LYS A 298 -0.01 -14.09 10.44
N CYS A 299 -1.04 -14.58 9.74
CA CYS A 299 -1.86 -13.73 8.89
C CYS A 299 -2.58 -12.67 9.74
N ALA A 300 -2.34 -11.41 9.39
CA ALA A 300 -2.93 -10.22 10.02
C ALA A 300 -4.24 -9.80 9.34
N ALA A 301 -4.30 -9.91 8.01
CA ALA A 301 -5.46 -9.53 7.22
C ALA A 301 -5.55 -10.36 5.94
N LYS A 302 -6.78 -10.53 5.42
CA LYS A 302 -7.03 -11.09 4.09
C LYS A 302 -8.08 -10.26 3.38
N LEU A 303 -7.78 -9.80 2.16
CA LEU A 303 -8.71 -9.14 1.25
C LEU A 303 -8.95 -10.05 0.05
N TYR A 304 -10.21 -10.25 -0.34
CA TYR A 304 -10.61 -11.18 -1.39
C TYR A 304 -11.63 -10.53 -2.33
N SER A 305 -11.46 -10.69 -3.63
CA SER A 305 -12.46 -10.32 -4.64
C SER A 305 -13.22 -11.54 -5.18
N PRO A 306 -14.54 -11.62 -5.03
CA PRO A 306 -15.34 -12.71 -5.58
C PRO A 306 -15.43 -12.68 -7.12
N ILE A 307 -15.07 -11.57 -7.76
CA ILE A 307 -15.09 -11.44 -9.24
C ILE A 307 -13.93 -12.23 -9.84
N THR A 308 -12.71 -11.93 -9.42
CA THR A 308 -11.50 -12.50 -9.99
C THR A 308 -11.02 -13.75 -9.27
N GLY A 309 -11.49 -13.98 -8.02
CA GLY A 309 -10.94 -14.99 -7.13
C GLY A 309 -9.60 -14.59 -6.50
N ILE A 310 -9.04 -13.43 -6.83
CA ILE A 310 -7.76 -12.97 -6.26
C ILE A 310 -7.94 -12.63 -4.80
N PHE A 311 -6.99 -13.05 -3.98
CA PHE A 311 -6.85 -12.57 -2.62
C PHE A 311 -5.44 -12.04 -2.37
N VAL A 312 -5.32 -11.16 -1.37
CA VAL A 312 -4.05 -10.79 -0.74
C VAL A 312 -4.14 -11.05 0.76
N GLU A 313 -3.18 -11.80 1.28
CA GLU A 313 -2.95 -11.97 2.72
C GLU A 313 -1.81 -11.06 3.16
N VAL A 314 -1.97 -10.43 4.33
CA VAL A 314 -0.99 -9.51 4.90
C VAL A 314 -0.37 -10.14 6.15
N TYR A 315 0.96 -10.13 6.21
CA TYR A 315 1.74 -10.56 7.37
C TYR A 315 2.65 -9.41 7.78
N THR A 316 2.83 -9.20 9.09
CA THR A 316 3.64 -8.07 9.58
C THR A 316 4.11 -8.25 11.01
N ASN A 317 5.27 -7.66 11.33
CA ASN A 317 5.74 -7.47 12.70
C ASN A 317 5.26 -6.16 13.33
N GLU A 318 4.37 -5.41 12.69
CA GLU A 318 3.75 -4.22 13.27
C GLU A 318 2.53 -4.59 14.13
N PRO A 319 2.23 -3.79 15.19
CA PRO A 319 1.13 -4.06 16.12
C PRO A 319 -0.24 -3.73 15.55
N GLY A 320 -0.33 -2.95 14.49
CA GLY A 320 -1.58 -2.45 13.93
C GLY A 320 -1.62 -2.49 12.42
N ILE A 321 -2.83 -2.38 11.91
CA ILE A 321 -3.12 -2.21 10.49
C ILE A 321 -4.20 -1.15 10.31
N GLN A 322 -3.91 -0.12 9.52
CA GLN A 322 -4.91 0.83 9.06
C GLN A 322 -5.68 0.22 7.90
N PHE A 323 -6.99 0.17 8.00
CA PHE A 323 -7.86 -0.10 6.86
C PHE A 323 -8.56 1.20 6.45
N TYR A 324 -8.25 1.65 5.22
CA TYR A 324 -8.84 2.83 4.60
C TYR A 324 -9.63 2.42 3.37
N SER A 325 -10.90 2.79 3.30
CA SER A 325 -11.82 2.34 2.23
C SER A 325 -11.95 3.32 1.04
N GLY A 326 -10.93 4.16 0.79
CA GLY A 326 -10.92 5.06 -0.36
C GLY A 326 -11.93 6.20 -0.28
N ASN A 327 -12.13 6.77 0.92
CA ASN A 327 -13.18 7.72 1.25
C ASN A 327 -13.03 9.08 0.59
N PHE A 328 -11.78 9.47 0.22
CA PHE A 328 -11.41 10.77 -0.33
C PHE A 328 -10.97 10.71 -1.80
N LEU A 329 -11.16 9.58 -2.47
CA LEU A 329 -10.93 9.50 -3.90
C LEU A 329 -12.03 10.28 -4.63
N ASP A 330 -11.67 11.38 -5.29
CA ASP A 330 -12.59 12.40 -5.82
C ASP A 330 -12.68 12.42 -7.35
N GLY A 331 -11.94 11.54 -8.03
CA GLY A 331 -11.88 11.48 -9.50
C GLY A 331 -10.94 12.51 -10.13
N SER A 332 -10.11 13.21 -9.36
CA SER A 332 -9.15 14.20 -9.88
C SER A 332 -8.07 13.61 -10.78
N GLY A 333 -7.88 12.29 -10.78
CA GLY A 333 -6.95 11.59 -11.66
C GLY A 333 -7.53 10.28 -12.18
N ASN A 334 -6.99 9.83 -13.32
CA ASN A 334 -7.33 8.54 -13.89
C ASN A 334 -6.29 7.48 -13.54
N ASP A 335 -6.76 6.25 -13.32
CA ASP A 335 -5.91 5.09 -13.11
C ASP A 335 -5.19 4.67 -14.41
N LYS A 336 -4.42 3.58 -14.31
CA LYS A 336 -3.67 2.99 -15.43
C LYS A 336 -4.57 2.44 -16.55
N GLN A 337 -5.83 2.13 -16.23
CA GLN A 337 -6.84 1.65 -17.20
C GLN A 337 -7.63 2.82 -17.84
N GLY A 338 -7.42 4.06 -17.36
CA GLY A 338 -8.12 5.26 -17.84
C GLY A 338 -9.41 5.57 -17.09
N ASN A 339 -9.71 4.86 -16.01
CA ASN A 339 -10.90 5.08 -15.18
C ASN A 339 -10.65 6.19 -14.16
N PRO A 340 -11.63 7.08 -13.88
CA PRO A 340 -11.49 8.05 -12.80
C PRO A 340 -11.43 7.33 -11.45
N MET A 341 -10.46 7.70 -10.62
CA MET A 341 -10.31 7.14 -9.28
C MET A 341 -11.27 7.86 -8.32
N VAL A 342 -12.49 7.38 -8.24
CA VAL A 342 -13.56 7.93 -7.39
C VAL A 342 -13.69 7.16 -6.07
N ILE A 343 -14.53 7.69 -5.17
CA ILE A 343 -14.79 7.07 -3.85
C ILE A 343 -15.01 5.56 -3.96
N ARG A 344 -14.34 4.78 -3.10
CA ARG A 344 -14.41 3.30 -3.03
C ARG A 344 -13.81 2.55 -4.22
N THR A 345 -13.03 3.17 -5.10
CA THR A 345 -12.36 2.42 -6.18
C THR A 345 -11.03 1.78 -5.76
N GLY A 346 -10.58 2.01 -4.54
CA GLY A 346 -9.40 1.37 -3.95
C GLY A 346 -9.47 1.39 -2.43
N CYS A 347 -8.77 0.46 -1.77
CA CYS A 347 -8.62 0.43 -0.32
C CYS A 347 -7.19 0.15 0.10
N CYS A 348 -6.80 0.62 1.29
CA CYS A 348 -5.45 0.45 1.81
C CYS A 348 -5.43 -0.47 3.03
N LEU A 349 -4.33 -1.23 3.15
CA LEU A 349 -4.00 -2.09 4.27
C LEU A 349 -2.58 -1.73 4.73
N GLU A 350 -2.49 -0.75 5.64
CA GLU A 350 -1.22 -0.13 6.04
C GLU A 350 -0.76 -0.69 7.39
N THR A 351 0.25 -1.55 7.36
CA THR A 351 0.85 -2.10 8.59
C THR A 351 1.70 -1.03 9.26
N GLN A 352 1.46 -0.79 10.56
CA GLN A 352 2.04 0.37 11.24
C GLN A 352 1.97 0.27 12.76
N LYS A 353 2.69 1.15 13.45
CA LYS A 353 2.37 1.53 14.84
C LYS A 353 1.08 2.36 14.84
N PHE A 354 0.35 2.32 15.95
CA PHE A 354 -0.92 3.03 16.06
C PHE A 354 -0.76 4.53 15.80
N PRO A 355 -1.75 5.19 15.18
CA PRO A 355 -1.71 6.63 14.96
C PRO A 355 -1.49 7.39 16.27
N ASP A 356 -0.62 8.40 16.25
CA ASP A 356 -0.21 9.22 17.39
C ASP A 356 0.55 8.47 18.51
N SER A 357 1.18 7.34 18.18
CA SER A 357 2.01 6.58 19.13
C SER A 357 3.08 7.43 19.86
N PRO A 358 3.72 8.46 19.24
CA PRO A 358 4.68 9.30 19.96
C PRO A 358 4.11 9.97 21.20
N ASN A 359 2.80 10.30 21.20
CA ASN A 359 2.10 10.99 22.31
C ASN A 359 1.33 10.04 23.20
N LYS A 360 1.26 8.74 22.86
CA LYS A 360 0.40 7.75 23.53
C LYS A 360 1.15 6.50 23.98
N ALA A 361 2.49 6.46 23.81
CA ALA A 361 3.30 5.27 24.12
C ALA A 361 3.19 4.80 25.59
N ASP A 362 2.85 5.70 26.50
CA ASP A 362 2.67 5.38 27.92
C ASP A 362 1.28 4.79 28.24
N LEU A 363 0.35 4.80 27.27
CA LEU A 363 -0.98 4.20 27.46
C LEU A 363 -0.90 2.67 27.38
N PRO A 364 -1.71 1.94 28.14
CA PRO A 364 -1.74 0.48 28.10
C PRO A 364 -2.04 -0.06 26.69
N GLY A 365 -1.17 -0.95 26.19
CA GLY A 365 -1.31 -1.59 24.88
C GLY A 365 -0.79 -0.77 23.70
N TRP A 366 -0.27 0.44 23.94
CA TRP A 366 0.35 1.27 22.93
C TRP A 366 1.85 0.97 22.78
N TYR A 367 2.41 1.28 21.62
CA TYR A 367 3.79 0.97 21.27
C TYR A 367 4.59 2.26 21.03
N SER A 368 5.85 2.26 21.46
CA SER A 368 6.76 3.38 21.17
C SER A 368 7.15 3.43 19.70
N ALA A 369 7.22 4.62 19.14
CA ALA A 369 7.76 4.90 17.81
C ALA A 369 9.13 5.60 17.88
N ILE A 370 9.73 5.70 19.06
CA ILE A 370 11.04 6.31 19.26
C ILE A 370 12.12 5.41 18.66
N LEU A 371 13.04 6.04 17.91
CA LEU A 371 14.30 5.46 17.46
C LEU A 371 15.46 6.22 18.12
N GLU A 372 16.35 5.50 18.80
CA GLU A 372 17.53 6.07 19.45
C GLU A 372 18.80 5.87 18.61
N PRO A 373 19.80 6.76 18.75
CA PRO A 373 21.11 6.54 18.14
C PRO A 373 21.70 5.19 18.54
N GLY A 374 22.24 4.48 17.55
CA GLY A 374 22.81 3.13 17.75
C GLY A 374 21.78 2.00 17.68
N GLN A 375 20.50 2.29 17.59
CA GLN A 375 19.46 1.31 17.28
C GLN A 375 19.17 1.29 15.77
N GLU A 376 18.67 0.15 15.27
CA GLU A 376 18.08 0.02 13.94
C GLU A 376 16.55 -0.12 14.06
N TYR A 377 15.81 0.76 13.40
CA TYR A 377 14.39 0.54 13.12
C TYR A 377 14.29 -0.60 12.12
N TYR A 378 13.40 -1.54 12.40
CA TYR A 378 13.08 -2.66 11.53
C TYR A 378 11.57 -2.86 11.50
N SER A 379 10.98 -2.80 10.31
CA SER A 379 9.58 -3.13 10.06
C SER A 379 9.47 -4.04 8.84
N HIS A 380 8.53 -4.97 8.90
CA HIS A 380 8.35 -6.01 7.89
C HIS A 380 6.88 -6.19 7.55
N CYS A 381 6.59 -6.24 6.25
CA CYS A 381 5.26 -6.52 5.73
C CYS A 381 5.38 -7.46 4.53
N ILE A 382 4.48 -8.44 4.44
CA ILE A 382 4.36 -9.34 3.29
C ILE A 382 2.96 -9.19 2.72
N TYR A 383 2.86 -8.94 1.41
CA TYR A 383 1.63 -9.08 0.63
C TYR A 383 1.69 -10.38 -0.17
N GLN A 384 1.03 -11.43 0.33
CA GLN A 384 0.97 -12.75 -0.29
C GLN A 384 -0.28 -12.85 -1.17
N PHE A 385 -0.09 -12.98 -2.48
CA PHE A 385 -1.19 -13.12 -3.44
C PHE A 385 -1.48 -14.58 -3.77
N GLY A 386 -2.77 -14.87 -4.00
CA GLY A 386 -3.27 -16.16 -4.46
C GLY A 386 -4.67 -16.05 -5.06
N VAL A 387 -5.25 -17.19 -5.42
CA VAL A 387 -6.61 -17.30 -6.00
C VAL A 387 -7.43 -18.37 -5.28
N GLU A 388 -8.74 -18.12 -5.14
CA GLU A 388 -9.75 -19.05 -4.59
C GLU A 388 -10.87 -19.31 -5.60
#